data_9fdd91d5294a676648079712e845657b
#
_entry.id   9fdd91d5294a676648079712e845657b
#
_cell.length_a   1.000
_cell.length_b   1.000
_cell.length_c   1.000
_cell.angle_alpha   90.00
_cell.angle_beta   90.00
_cell.angle_gamma   90.00
#
_symmetry.space_group_name_H-M   'P 1'
#
loop_
_entity.id
_entity.type
_entity.pdbx_description
1 polymer ?
#
loop_
_entity_poly.entity_id
_entity_poly.type
_entity_poly.pdbx_seq_one_letter_code
_entity_poly.pdbx_strand_id
1 'polypeptide(L)' 'MEEALAALVMLGFAKTAAEKALRGILRENPGASVEDLVRMGLKSL' A
#
# COMPACT_ATOMS: atom_id res chain seq x y z
N MET A 1 -4.21 4.08 5.86
CA MET A 1 -3.56 4.28 4.54
C MET A 1 -2.16 4.86 4.68
N GLU A 2 -1.98 5.92 5.44
CA GLU A 2 -0.66 6.53 5.62
C GLU A 2 0.35 5.57 6.23
N GLU A 3 -0.10 4.75 7.16
CA GLU A 3 0.78 3.79 7.80
C GLU A 3 1.28 2.74 6.82
N ALA A 4 0.41 2.28 5.94
CA ALA A 4 0.79 1.32 4.92
C ALA A 4 1.77 1.95 3.93
N LEU A 5 1.51 3.19 3.55
CA LEU A 5 2.40 3.92 2.65
C LEU A 5 3.78 4.08 3.27
N ALA A 6 3.82 4.49 4.54
CA ALA A 6 5.08 4.66 5.23
C ALA A 6 5.86 3.36 5.30
N ALA A 7 5.17 2.24 5.54
CA ALA A 7 5.83 0.94 5.61
C ALA A 7 6.48 0.59 4.29
N LEU A 8 5.78 0.81 3.17
CA LEU A 8 6.34 0.51 1.86
C LEU A 8 7.52 1.40 1.52
N VAL A 9 7.43 2.68 1.89
CA VAL A 9 8.52 3.61 1.64
C VAL A 9 9.76 3.20 2.45
N MET A 10 9.57 2.76 3.68
CA MET A 10 10.66 2.30 4.51
C MET A 10 11.33 1.05 3.94
N LEU A 11 10.59 0.26 3.19
CA LEU A 11 11.14 -0.92 2.54
C LEU A 11 11.90 -0.58 1.26
N GLY A 12 11.88 0.68 0.85
CA GLY A 12 12.65 1.12 -0.29
C GLY A 12 11.84 1.43 -1.54
N PHE A 13 10.52 1.35 -1.46
CA PHE A 13 9.68 1.66 -2.62
C PHE A 13 9.48 3.16 -2.76
N ALA A 14 9.37 3.63 -4.01
CA ALA A 14 9.10 5.04 -4.26
C ALA A 14 7.73 5.41 -3.72
N LYS A 15 7.63 6.58 -3.11
CA LYS A 15 6.38 7.03 -2.49
C LYS A 15 5.23 7.08 -3.49
N THR A 16 5.49 7.64 -4.68
CA THR A 16 4.46 7.74 -5.72
C THR A 16 3.96 6.38 -6.18
N ALA A 17 4.87 5.45 -6.39
CA ALA A 17 4.49 4.11 -6.82
C ALA A 17 3.71 3.38 -5.74
N ALA A 18 4.17 3.50 -4.50
CA ALA A 18 3.49 2.85 -3.36
C ALA A 18 2.10 3.44 -3.17
N GLU A 19 1.98 4.75 -3.25
CA GLU A 19 0.69 5.43 -3.09
C GLU A 19 -0.31 4.99 -4.14
N LYS A 20 0.14 4.91 -5.37
CA LYS A 20 -0.70 4.49 -6.48
C LYS A 20 -1.20 3.06 -6.29
N ALA A 21 -0.31 2.17 -5.89
CA ALA A 21 -0.67 0.78 -5.66
C ALA A 21 -1.68 0.65 -4.52
N LEU A 22 -1.45 1.37 -3.42
CA LEU A 22 -2.33 1.30 -2.27
C LEU A 22 -3.71 1.89 -2.56
N ARG A 23 -3.78 2.95 -3.35
CA ARG A 23 -5.05 3.53 -3.73
C ARG A 23 -5.89 2.56 -4.56
N GLY A 24 -5.23 1.83 -5.47
CA GLY A 24 -5.92 0.83 -6.26
C GLY A 24 -6.46 -0.29 -5.40
N ILE A 25 -5.67 -0.74 -4.44
CA ILE A 25 -6.09 -1.80 -3.53
C ILE A 25 -7.27 -1.35 -2.67
N LEU A 26 -7.21 -0.13 -2.14
CA LEU A 26 -8.29 0.41 -1.31
C LEU A 26 -9.58 0.58 -2.10
N ARG A 27 -9.47 0.92 -3.37
CA ARG A 27 -10.66 1.06 -4.21
C ARG A 27 -11.40 -0.25 -4.32
N GLU A 28 -10.68 -1.35 -4.47
CA GLU A 28 -11.29 -2.66 -4.61
C GLU A 28 -11.60 -3.30 -3.26
N ASN A 29 -10.87 -2.92 -2.22
CA ASN A 29 -11.03 -3.48 -0.89
C ASN A 29 -11.12 -2.35 0.15
N PRO A 30 -12.23 -1.60 0.20
CA PRO A 30 -12.31 -0.44 1.09
C PRO A 30 -12.21 -0.79 2.57
N GLY A 31 -12.44 -2.05 2.93
CA GLY A 31 -12.31 -2.51 4.32
C GLY A 31 -10.96 -3.09 4.66
N ALA A 32 -9.97 -2.98 3.77
CA ALA A 32 -8.65 -3.57 4.03
C ALA A 32 -7.96 -2.88 5.19
N SER A 33 -7.35 -3.69 6.07
CA SER A 33 -6.58 -3.17 7.18
C SER A 33 -5.20 -2.72 6.69
N VAL A 34 -4.45 -2.04 7.57
CA VAL A 34 -3.08 -1.63 7.23
C VAL A 34 -2.24 -2.84 6.85
N GLU A 35 -2.36 -3.91 7.61
CA GLU A 35 -1.62 -5.14 7.33
C GLU A 35 -1.97 -5.70 5.96
N ASP A 36 -3.26 -5.71 5.62
CA ASP A 36 -3.70 -6.18 4.32
C ASP A 36 -3.16 -5.30 3.19
N LEU A 37 -3.18 -3.99 3.40
CA LEU A 37 -2.68 -3.04 2.40
C LEU A 37 -1.20 -3.25 2.14
N VAL A 38 -0.41 -3.45 3.18
CA VAL A 38 1.03 -3.68 3.02
C VAL A 38 1.27 -4.98 2.27
N ARG A 39 0.56 -6.04 2.67
CA ARG A 39 0.73 -7.34 2.05
C ARG A 39 0.37 -7.30 0.56
N MET A 40 -0.78 -6.73 0.24
CA MET A 40 -1.22 -6.65 -1.14
C MET A 40 -0.36 -5.68 -1.96
N GLY A 41 0.09 -4.60 -1.32
CA GLY A 41 0.99 -3.66 -1.98
C GLY A 41 2.30 -4.30 -2.37
N LEU A 42 2.85 -5.12 -1.49
CA LEU A 42 4.10 -5.83 -1.79
C LEU A 42 3.95 -6.78 -2.97
N LYS A 43 2.77 -7.39 -3.11
CA LYS A 43 2.49 -8.28 -4.23
C LYS A 43 2.35 -7.50 -5.54
N SER A 44 1.81 -6.29 -5.45
CA SER A 44 1.59 -5.46 -6.64
C SER A 44 2.86 -4.76 -7.12
N LEU A 45 3.76 -4.49 -6.20
CA LEU A 45 5.00 -3.81 -6.51
C LEU A 45 6.09 -4.82 -6.80
#